data_7f320693b400c00eedcbc6a64d7ae101
#
_entry.id   7f320693b400c00eedcbc6a64d7ae101
#
_cell.length_a   1.000
_cell.length_b   1.000
_cell.length_c   1.000
_cell.angle_alpha   90.00
_cell.angle_beta   90.00
_cell.angle_gamma   90.00
#
_symmetry.space_group_name_H-M   'P 1'
#
loop_
_entity.id
_entity.type
_entity.pdbx_description
1 polymer ?
#
loop_
_entity_poly.entity_id
_entity_poly.type
_entity_poly.pdbx_seq_one_letter_code
_entity_poly.pdbx_strand_id
1 'polypeptide(L)'
;MTIENEDDLKMLRIIGRIVYETLLLMKKSLEPGMTTLELDVIGQKNLEKYQANSAPKVTYDFPGYTCISVNEEAAHGIPSSRQILAGDVVNIDVSAELDGYFGDTGGTFLVPPVDPRMAYLCQSTRKALRRAMSVAKHGAKINLIGKAIEQTARKSGFVTLRDLSSHGVGRSLHEEPHSIPNYFDRHDQRILKEGQVITIEPFLSTGAQETQTESDGWTLTTGKGNFSAQYEHTMVITKGKPLIMTALQTYTL
;
A
#
# COMPACT_ATOMS: atom_id res chain seq x y z
N MET A 1 13.71 8.19 -3.42
CA MET A 1 14.76 9.10 -2.90
C MET A 1 15.79 8.34 -2.06
N THR A 2 16.88 9.00 -1.69
CA THR A 2 17.81 8.51 -0.66
C THR A 2 17.92 9.60 0.40
N ILE A 3 17.89 9.22 1.67
CA ILE A 3 18.08 10.14 2.80
C ILE A 3 19.47 10.74 2.72
N GLU A 4 19.58 12.06 2.68
CA GLU A 4 20.84 12.80 2.61
C GLU A 4 21.19 13.49 3.93
N ASN A 5 20.16 13.78 4.76
CA ASN A 5 20.32 14.52 6.01
C ASN A 5 19.21 14.16 7.02
N GLU A 6 19.30 14.73 8.24
CA GLU A 6 18.32 14.49 9.31
C GLU A 6 16.94 15.10 9.00
N ASP A 7 16.89 16.19 8.25
CA ASP A 7 15.62 16.83 7.88
C ASP A 7 14.81 15.94 6.93
N ASP A 8 15.46 15.26 5.97
CA ASP A 8 14.78 14.26 5.12
C ASP A 8 14.12 13.18 5.96
N LEU A 9 14.86 12.62 6.92
CA LEU A 9 14.31 11.56 7.78
C LEU A 9 13.17 12.08 8.66
N LYS A 10 13.29 13.30 9.19
CA LYS A 10 12.26 13.96 9.98
C LYS A 10 10.98 14.18 9.17
N MET A 11 11.09 14.72 7.97
CA MET A 11 9.93 15.00 7.12
C MET A 11 9.24 13.71 6.65
N LEU A 12 10.00 12.68 6.29
CA LEU A 12 9.42 11.37 5.96
C LEU A 12 8.70 10.73 7.15
N ARG A 13 9.17 10.94 8.38
CA ARG A 13 8.45 10.50 9.59
C ARG A 13 7.15 11.26 9.78
N ILE A 14 7.14 12.56 9.49
CA ILE A 14 5.94 13.41 9.62
C ILE A 14 4.90 12.95 8.61
N ILE A 15 5.24 12.91 7.32
CA ILE A 15 4.27 12.52 6.28
C ILE A 15 3.85 11.04 6.43
N GLY A 16 4.77 10.15 6.74
CA GLY A 16 4.47 8.74 6.98
C GLY A 16 3.51 8.54 8.15
N ARG A 17 3.64 9.32 9.22
CA ARG A 17 2.69 9.33 10.33
C ARG A 17 1.31 9.85 9.89
N ILE A 18 1.25 10.94 9.12
CA ILE A 18 0.00 11.55 8.65
C ILE A 18 -0.80 10.55 7.82
N VAL A 19 -0.19 9.91 6.81
CA VAL A 19 -0.89 8.92 5.99
C VAL A 19 -1.34 7.71 6.80
N TYR A 20 -0.52 7.23 7.74
CA TYR A 20 -0.88 6.11 8.58
C TYR A 20 -2.02 6.44 9.57
N GLU A 21 -2.02 7.61 10.20
CA GLU A 21 -3.12 8.08 11.06
C GLU A 21 -4.41 8.23 10.24
N THR A 22 -4.31 8.70 8.98
CA THR A 22 -5.44 8.81 8.06
C THR A 22 -6.01 7.43 7.74
N LEU A 23 -5.17 6.46 7.37
CA LEU A 23 -5.58 5.09 7.13
C LEU A 23 -6.28 4.47 8.35
N LEU A 24 -5.73 4.67 9.55
CA LEU A 24 -6.35 4.16 10.78
C LEU A 24 -7.69 4.81 11.08
N LEU A 25 -7.83 6.12 10.83
CA LEU A 25 -9.09 6.84 10.99
C LEU A 25 -10.15 6.31 10.01
N MET A 26 -9.81 6.18 8.72
CA MET A 26 -10.70 5.63 7.71
C MET A 26 -11.12 4.19 8.06
N LYS A 27 -10.15 3.34 8.42
CA LYS A 27 -10.44 1.98 8.90
C LYS A 27 -11.44 1.97 10.07
N LYS A 28 -11.26 2.87 11.05
CA LYS A 28 -12.14 2.94 12.22
C LYS A 28 -13.56 3.38 11.88
N SER A 29 -13.69 4.20 10.85
CA SER A 29 -14.96 4.73 10.37
C SER A 29 -15.66 3.83 9.36
N LEU A 30 -14.96 2.80 8.87
CA LEU A 30 -15.50 1.87 7.89
C LEU A 30 -16.66 1.05 8.47
N GLU A 31 -17.87 1.25 7.92
CA GLU A 31 -19.07 0.55 8.33
C GLU A 31 -19.99 0.25 7.14
N PRO A 32 -20.83 -0.80 7.21
CA PRO A 32 -21.81 -1.10 6.17
C PRO A 32 -22.83 0.03 5.99
N GLY A 33 -23.18 0.31 4.74
CA GLY A 33 -24.15 1.33 4.37
C GLY A 33 -23.56 2.66 3.99
N MET A 34 -22.32 2.97 4.42
CA MET A 34 -21.62 4.14 3.94
C MET A 34 -21.17 3.97 2.49
N THR A 35 -21.00 5.08 1.78
CA THR A 35 -20.42 5.08 0.42
C THR A 35 -18.90 5.18 0.49
N THR A 36 -18.22 4.73 -0.57
CA THR A 36 -16.77 4.93 -0.68
C THR A 36 -16.40 6.42 -0.73
N LEU A 37 -17.28 7.28 -1.26
CA LEU A 37 -17.09 8.74 -1.24
C LEU A 37 -17.15 9.32 0.18
N GLU A 38 -18.10 8.87 1.02
CA GLU A 38 -18.16 9.31 2.42
C GLU A 38 -16.92 8.90 3.19
N LEU A 39 -16.39 7.70 2.91
CA LEU A 39 -15.13 7.23 3.50
C LEU A 39 -13.93 8.05 3.01
N ASP A 40 -13.87 8.41 1.73
CA ASP A 40 -12.84 9.29 1.15
C ASP A 40 -12.84 10.69 1.77
N VAL A 41 -14.02 11.27 2.01
CA VAL A 41 -14.18 12.57 2.69
C VAL A 41 -13.58 12.54 4.12
N ILE A 42 -13.62 11.41 4.79
CA ILE A 42 -12.95 11.25 6.10
C ILE A 42 -11.43 11.35 5.93
N GLY A 43 -10.88 10.68 4.92
CA GLY A 43 -9.46 10.76 4.56
C GLY A 43 -9.06 12.19 4.20
N GLN A 44 -9.81 12.82 3.29
CA GLN A 44 -9.62 14.22 2.88
C GLN A 44 -9.50 15.15 4.08
N LYS A 45 -10.50 15.16 4.96
CA LYS A 45 -10.54 16.06 6.14
C LYS A 45 -9.34 15.86 7.06
N ASN A 46 -8.85 14.62 7.20
CA ASN A 46 -7.68 14.37 8.03
C ASN A 46 -6.39 14.85 7.35
N LEU A 47 -6.23 14.67 6.04
CA LEU A 47 -5.09 15.21 5.30
C LEU A 47 -5.08 16.74 5.34
N GLU A 48 -6.22 17.39 5.07
CA GLU A 48 -6.39 18.85 5.12
C GLU A 48 -6.06 19.43 6.50
N LYS A 49 -6.42 18.75 7.59
CA LYS A 49 -6.08 19.15 8.98
C LYS A 49 -4.57 19.27 9.18
N TYR A 50 -3.78 18.44 8.51
CA TYR A 50 -2.32 18.47 8.54
C TYR A 50 -1.71 19.31 7.41
N GLN A 51 -2.53 19.98 6.58
CA GLN A 51 -2.10 20.71 5.38
C GLN A 51 -1.34 19.83 4.38
N ALA A 52 -1.61 18.52 4.40
CA ALA A 52 -1.05 17.56 3.47
C ALA A 52 -1.95 17.44 2.24
N ASN A 53 -1.34 17.39 1.06
CA ASN A 53 -2.04 17.21 -0.21
C ASN A 53 -2.22 15.72 -0.50
N SER A 54 -3.34 15.34 -1.12
CA SER A 54 -3.49 14.00 -1.67
C SER A 54 -2.46 13.78 -2.77
N ALA A 55 -1.56 12.81 -2.61
CA ALA A 55 -0.50 12.55 -3.57
C ALA A 55 -1.03 12.11 -4.95
N PRO A 56 -2.03 11.21 -5.09
CA PRO A 56 -2.58 10.83 -6.39
C PRO A 56 -3.26 12.01 -7.10
N LYS A 57 -3.90 12.94 -6.36
CA LYS A 57 -4.47 14.14 -6.98
C LYS A 57 -3.41 15.06 -7.55
N VAL A 58 -2.38 15.39 -6.78
CA VAL A 58 -1.35 16.35 -7.23
C VAL A 58 -0.40 15.76 -8.25
N THR A 59 -0.24 14.44 -8.30
CA THR A 59 0.69 13.77 -9.21
C THR A 59 0.03 13.35 -10.52
N TYR A 60 -1.22 12.85 -10.44
CA TYR A 60 -1.87 12.17 -11.56
C TYR A 60 -3.27 12.71 -11.89
N ASP A 61 -3.73 13.73 -11.18
CA ASP A 61 -5.10 14.25 -11.32
C ASP A 61 -6.19 13.19 -11.01
N PHE A 62 -5.88 12.30 -10.06
CA PHE A 62 -6.83 11.27 -9.62
C PHE A 62 -8.11 11.90 -9.05
N PRO A 63 -9.31 11.36 -9.33
CA PRO A 63 -10.57 11.98 -8.93
C PRO A 63 -10.82 12.01 -7.41
N GLY A 64 -10.31 11.01 -6.64
CA GLY A 64 -10.44 10.90 -5.19
C GLY A 64 -9.28 11.50 -4.41
N TYR A 65 -9.40 11.59 -3.10
CA TYR A 65 -8.29 11.93 -2.20
C TYR A 65 -7.48 10.70 -1.80
N THR A 66 -8.12 9.53 -1.77
CA THR A 66 -7.54 8.22 -1.47
C THR A 66 -8.07 7.21 -2.47
N CYS A 67 -7.40 6.06 -2.63
CA CYS A 67 -7.96 4.97 -3.42
C CYS A 67 -8.76 4.03 -2.50
N ILE A 68 -9.98 3.69 -2.91
CA ILE A 68 -10.85 2.78 -2.15
C ILE A 68 -11.39 1.72 -3.11
N SER A 69 -10.85 0.51 -2.99
CA SER A 69 -11.17 -0.62 -3.87
C SER A 69 -11.98 -1.67 -3.12
N VAL A 70 -13.07 -2.15 -3.69
CA VAL A 70 -14.02 -3.03 -3.01
C VAL A 70 -14.17 -4.36 -3.77
N ASN A 71 -13.99 -5.47 -3.05
CA ASN A 71 -14.14 -6.85 -3.53
C ASN A 71 -13.16 -7.21 -4.65
N GLU A 72 -13.63 -7.36 -5.90
CA GLU A 72 -12.81 -7.68 -7.06
C GLU A 72 -11.90 -6.54 -7.52
N GLU A 73 -12.11 -5.32 -7.04
CA GLU A 73 -11.19 -4.20 -7.28
C GLU A 73 -9.92 -4.40 -6.46
N ALA A 74 -8.78 -4.46 -7.14
CA ALA A 74 -7.48 -4.70 -6.51
C ALA A 74 -6.82 -3.41 -6.01
N ALA A 75 -6.88 -2.35 -6.84
CA ALA A 75 -6.23 -1.07 -6.57
C ALA A 75 -6.90 0.08 -7.35
N HIS A 76 -6.55 1.30 -6.99
CA HIS A 76 -6.93 2.55 -7.66
C HIS A 76 -8.46 2.75 -7.81
N GLY A 77 -9.27 2.12 -6.95
CA GLY A 77 -10.72 2.31 -6.94
C GLY A 77 -11.08 3.76 -6.69
N ILE A 78 -11.90 4.36 -7.59
CA ILE A 78 -12.36 5.73 -7.46
C ILE A 78 -13.48 5.82 -6.42
N PRO A 79 -13.34 6.66 -5.37
CA PRO A 79 -14.40 6.92 -4.43
C PRO A 79 -15.67 7.44 -5.13
N SER A 80 -16.82 6.84 -4.84
CA SER A 80 -18.07 7.10 -5.55
C SER A 80 -19.29 6.91 -4.64
N SER A 81 -20.49 6.95 -5.23
CA SER A 81 -21.74 6.59 -4.56
C SER A 81 -21.90 5.09 -4.30
N ARG A 82 -20.91 4.25 -4.62
CA ARG A 82 -20.91 2.83 -4.31
C ARG A 82 -21.01 2.62 -2.81
N GLN A 83 -22.05 1.92 -2.37
CA GLN A 83 -22.23 1.55 -0.97
C GLN A 83 -21.34 0.36 -0.61
N ILE A 84 -20.71 0.47 0.56
CA ILE A 84 -19.99 -0.63 1.20
C ILE A 84 -21.03 -1.50 1.92
N LEU A 85 -20.99 -2.80 1.65
CA LEU A 85 -21.97 -3.75 2.18
C LEU A 85 -21.35 -4.64 3.27
N ALA A 86 -22.23 -5.24 4.07
CA ALA A 86 -21.82 -6.28 5.01
C ALA A 86 -21.21 -7.47 4.24
N GLY A 87 -20.04 -7.92 4.66
CA GLY A 87 -19.26 -8.98 4.01
C GLY A 87 -18.21 -8.50 3.01
N ASP A 88 -18.18 -7.21 2.66
CA ASP A 88 -17.23 -6.66 1.69
C ASP A 88 -15.76 -6.74 2.18
N VAL A 89 -14.88 -6.88 1.19
CA VAL A 89 -13.42 -6.75 1.31
C VAL A 89 -13.07 -5.36 0.80
N VAL A 90 -12.56 -4.48 1.65
CA VAL A 90 -12.28 -3.08 1.31
C VAL A 90 -10.78 -2.80 1.45
N ASN A 91 -10.13 -2.47 0.36
CA ASN A 91 -8.79 -1.91 0.37
C ASN A 91 -8.88 -0.39 0.46
N ILE A 92 -8.11 0.19 1.35
CA ILE A 92 -7.94 1.64 1.50
C ILE A 92 -6.45 1.93 1.33
N ASP A 93 -6.13 2.82 0.41
CA ASP A 93 -4.78 3.22 0.11
C ASP A 93 -4.67 4.74 0.22
N VAL A 94 -3.74 5.20 1.06
CA VAL A 94 -3.58 6.59 1.46
C VAL A 94 -2.16 7.03 1.18
N SER A 95 -1.99 7.86 0.17
CA SER A 95 -0.75 8.55 -0.10
C SER A 95 -0.92 10.06 -0.09
N ALA A 96 0.06 10.76 0.47
CA ALA A 96 0.01 12.21 0.61
C ALA A 96 1.39 12.85 0.46
N GLU A 97 1.35 14.14 0.15
CA GLU A 97 2.52 15.02 0.03
C GLU A 97 2.45 16.13 1.08
N LEU A 98 3.58 16.45 1.68
CA LEU A 98 3.78 17.61 2.54
C LEU A 98 5.19 18.19 2.36
N ASP A 99 5.27 19.48 2.00
CA ASP A 99 6.54 20.20 1.80
C ASP A 99 7.53 19.48 0.88
N GLY A 100 7.05 18.85 -0.19
CA GLY A 100 7.85 18.11 -1.17
C GLY A 100 8.29 16.72 -0.70
N TYR A 101 7.66 16.15 0.34
CA TYR A 101 7.88 14.79 0.79
C TYR A 101 6.61 13.96 0.67
N PHE A 102 6.75 12.76 0.17
CA PHE A 102 5.66 11.82 -0.06
C PHE A 102 5.73 10.63 0.89
N GLY A 103 4.57 10.22 1.38
CA GLY A 103 4.39 8.99 2.15
C GLY A 103 3.22 8.20 1.58
N ASP A 104 3.32 6.87 1.67
CA ASP A 104 2.36 5.93 1.08
C ASP A 104 2.11 4.75 2.00
N THR A 105 0.85 4.37 2.17
CA THR A 105 0.45 3.24 3.01
C THR A 105 -0.95 2.76 2.66
N GLY A 106 -1.14 1.46 2.66
CA GLY A 106 -2.43 0.85 2.36
C GLY A 106 -2.75 -0.36 3.21
N GLY A 107 -4.00 -0.77 3.17
CA GLY A 107 -4.42 -1.99 3.83
C GLY A 107 -5.82 -2.44 3.47
N THR A 108 -6.02 -3.76 3.51
CA THR A 108 -7.29 -4.40 3.24
C THR A 108 -8.01 -4.74 4.54
N PHE A 109 -9.28 -4.34 4.61
CA PHE A 109 -10.15 -4.49 5.78
C PHE A 109 -11.40 -5.27 5.41
N LEU A 110 -11.91 -6.06 6.34
CA LEU A 110 -13.07 -6.90 6.13
C LEU A 110 -14.26 -6.34 6.89
N VAL A 111 -15.38 -6.15 6.19
CA VAL A 111 -16.64 -5.71 6.79
C VAL A 111 -17.41 -6.93 7.29
N PRO A 112 -17.83 -6.99 8.57
CA PRO A 112 -18.57 -8.15 9.06
C PRO A 112 -19.92 -8.38 8.32
N PRO A 113 -20.36 -9.65 8.14
CA PRO A 113 -19.73 -10.90 8.59
C PRO A 113 -18.51 -11.26 7.74
N VAL A 114 -17.45 -11.74 8.39
CA VAL A 114 -16.15 -11.99 7.74
C VAL A 114 -16.10 -13.40 7.14
N ASP A 115 -15.84 -13.50 5.85
CA ASP A 115 -15.53 -14.77 5.19
C ASP A 115 -14.15 -15.29 5.69
N PRO A 116 -14.06 -16.54 6.20
CA PRO A 116 -12.82 -17.11 6.70
C PRO A 116 -11.68 -17.17 5.66
N ARG A 117 -12.02 -17.37 4.36
CA ARG A 117 -11.04 -17.39 3.27
C ARG A 117 -10.45 -15.99 3.05
N MET A 118 -11.27 -14.94 3.12
CA MET A 118 -10.83 -13.54 3.02
C MET A 118 -10.01 -13.14 4.24
N ALA A 119 -10.40 -13.57 5.43
CA ALA A 119 -9.59 -13.37 6.64
C ALA A 119 -8.19 -14.01 6.49
N TYR A 120 -8.12 -15.22 5.93
CA TYR A 120 -6.87 -15.92 5.69
C TYR A 120 -6.02 -15.27 4.57
N LEU A 121 -6.67 -14.74 3.53
CA LEU A 121 -6.00 -13.94 2.49
C LEU A 121 -5.33 -12.70 3.11
N CYS A 122 -6.06 -11.92 3.88
CA CYS A 122 -5.53 -10.74 4.58
C CYS A 122 -4.40 -11.09 5.55
N GLN A 123 -4.53 -12.17 6.31
CA GLN A 123 -3.47 -12.66 7.20
C GLN A 123 -2.20 -13.05 6.42
N SER A 124 -2.37 -13.74 5.30
CA SER A 124 -1.28 -14.21 4.44
C SER A 124 -0.55 -13.03 3.79
N THR A 125 -1.28 -12.01 3.35
CA THR A 125 -0.71 -10.79 2.76
C THR A 125 0.09 -10.00 3.80
N ARG A 126 -0.42 -9.81 5.02
CA ARG A 126 0.36 -9.23 6.14
C ARG A 126 1.61 -10.03 6.47
N LYS A 127 1.55 -11.36 6.37
CA LYS A 127 2.72 -12.21 6.56
C LYS A 127 3.73 -12.03 5.41
N ALA A 128 3.25 -11.88 4.17
CA ALA A 128 4.09 -11.59 3.01
C ALA A 128 4.82 -10.26 3.18
N LEU A 129 4.11 -9.20 3.58
CA LEU A 129 4.69 -7.89 3.87
C LEU A 129 5.80 -7.98 4.94
N ARG A 130 5.52 -8.59 6.08
CA ARG A 130 6.54 -8.75 7.15
C ARG A 130 7.78 -9.51 6.67
N ARG A 131 7.61 -10.55 5.84
CA ARG A 131 8.74 -11.30 5.28
C ARG A 131 9.52 -10.48 4.26
N ALA A 132 8.84 -9.75 3.40
CA ALA A 132 9.45 -8.85 2.42
C ALA A 132 10.28 -7.77 3.12
N MET A 133 9.72 -7.12 4.14
CA MET A 133 10.44 -6.15 4.97
C MET A 133 11.68 -6.75 5.66
N SER A 134 11.61 -8.00 6.13
CA SER A 134 12.74 -8.64 6.83
C SER A 134 13.97 -8.89 5.96
N VAL A 135 13.79 -8.96 4.64
CA VAL A 135 14.90 -9.14 3.67
C VAL A 135 15.35 -7.83 3.02
N ALA A 136 14.58 -6.75 3.20
CA ALA A 136 14.85 -5.43 2.64
C ALA A 136 15.90 -4.68 3.48
N LYS A 137 17.17 -4.88 3.16
CA LYS A 137 18.31 -4.23 3.84
C LYS A 137 19.39 -3.83 2.84
N HIS A 138 20.25 -2.90 3.23
CA HIS A 138 21.41 -2.51 2.44
C HIS A 138 22.22 -3.72 1.93
N GLY A 139 22.56 -3.70 0.66
CA GLY A 139 23.31 -4.78 -0.01
C GLY A 139 22.46 -5.98 -0.45
N ALA A 140 21.19 -6.05 -0.06
CA ALA A 140 20.29 -7.10 -0.53
C ALA A 140 19.84 -6.83 -1.97
N LYS A 141 19.67 -7.90 -2.77
CA LYS A 141 19.06 -7.77 -4.09
C LYS A 141 17.57 -7.49 -3.96
N ILE A 142 17.04 -6.58 -4.77
CA ILE A 142 15.62 -6.21 -4.78
C ILE A 142 14.72 -7.42 -5.02
N ASN A 143 15.12 -8.35 -5.90
CA ASN A 143 14.35 -9.56 -6.22
C ASN A 143 14.11 -10.50 -5.02
N LEU A 144 14.85 -10.33 -3.90
CA LEU A 144 14.59 -11.10 -2.67
C LEU A 144 13.28 -10.66 -2.00
N ILE A 145 12.84 -9.41 -2.20
CA ILE A 145 11.55 -8.90 -1.75
C ILE A 145 10.44 -9.70 -2.46
N GLY A 146 10.42 -9.69 -3.80
CA GLY A 146 9.46 -10.44 -4.59
C GLY A 146 9.49 -11.94 -4.30
N LYS A 147 10.70 -12.52 -4.11
CA LYS A 147 10.83 -13.92 -3.70
C LYS A 147 10.14 -14.22 -2.38
N ALA A 148 10.27 -13.35 -1.38
CA ALA A 148 9.64 -13.52 -0.08
C ALA A 148 8.12 -13.44 -0.16
N ILE A 149 7.59 -12.52 -1.00
CA ILE A 149 6.16 -12.35 -1.27
C ILE A 149 5.61 -13.60 -1.97
N GLU A 150 6.16 -13.96 -3.13
CA GLU A 150 5.69 -15.10 -3.95
C GLU A 150 5.72 -16.42 -3.18
N GLN A 151 6.80 -16.69 -2.44
CA GLN A 151 6.90 -17.88 -1.61
C GLN A 151 5.85 -17.92 -0.51
N THR A 152 5.48 -16.76 0.05
CA THR A 152 4.45 -16.69 1.09
C THR A 152 3.08 -16.91 0.49
N ALA A 153 2.76 -16.27 -0.64
CA ALA A 153 1.52 -16.48 -1.39
C ALA A 153 1.32 -17.95 -1.70
N ARG A 154 2.29 -18.60 -2.37
CA ARG A 154 2.22 -20.00 -2.75
C ARG A 154 2.03 -20.96 -1.57
N LYS A 155 2.75 -20.73 -0.45
CA LYS A 155 2.60 -21.55 0.78
C LYS A 155 1.22 -21.40 1.44
N SER A 156 0.54 -20.31 1.17
CA SER A 156 -0.82 -20.02 1.69
C SER A 156 -1.92 -20.38 0.69
N GLY A 157 -1.59 -20.98 -0.48
CA GLY A 157 -2.57 -21.34 -1.50
C GLY A 157 -3.12 -20.15 -2.29
N PHE A 158 -2.39 -19.03 -2.30
CA PHE A 158 -2.70 -17.83 -3.06
C PHE A 158 -1.65 -17.56 -4.15
N VAL A 159 -1.97 -16.64 -5.04
CA VAL A 159 -1.06 -16.14 -6.08
C VAL A 159 -0.75 -14.67 -5.86
N THR A 160 0.24 -14.12 -6.55
CA THR A 160 0.54 -12.69 -6.56
C THR A 160 0.00 -12.04 -7.82
N LEU A 161 -0.48 -10.81 -7.72
CA LEU A 161 -0.69 -9.95 -8.89
C LEU A 161 0.68 -9.52 -9.41
N ARG A 162 0.95 -9.79 -10.69
CA ARG A 162 2.28 -9.65 -11.29
C ARG A 162 2.49 -8.30 -11.97
N ASP A 163 1.41 -7.63 -12.30
CA ASP A 163 1.34 -6.31 -12.92
C ASP A 163 1.29 -5.16 -11.91
N LEU A 164 1.13 -5.49 -10.61
CA LEU A 164 1.27 -4.54 -9.50
C LEU A 164 2.60 -4.75 -8.79
N SER A 165 3.21 -3.66 -8.32
CA SER A 165 4.55 -3.69 -7.74
C SER A 165 4.75 -2.62 -6.68
N SER A 166 5.59 -2.89 -5.71
CA SER A 166 6.19 -1.88 -4.83
C SER A 166 7.11 -0.95 -5.62
N HIS A 167 7.45 0.21 -5.06
CA HIS A 167 8.22 1.25 -5.77
C HIS A 167 9.06 2.11 -4.83
N GLY A 168 9.90 2.97 -5.39
CA GLY A 168 10.54 4.07 -4.69
C GLY A 168 9.57 5.20 -4.42
N VAL A 169 9.73 5.87 -3.30
CA VAL A 169 8.89 7.00 -2.88
C VAL A 169 9.76 8.03 -2.12
N GLY A 170 9.25 9.23 -1.93
CA GLY A 170 9.86 10.20 -1.03
C GLY A 170 9.90 11.62 -1.56
N ARG A 171 10.47 11.92 -2.72
CA ARG A 171 10.37 13.22 -3.38
C ARG A 171 9.32 13.24 -4.50
N SER A 172 8.84 12.07 -4.86
CA SER A 172 7.68 11.86 -5.73
C SER A 172 6.89 10.68 -5.19
N LEU A 173 5.63 10.54 -5.62
CA LEU A 173 4.81 9.38 -5.27
C LEU A 173 5.43 8.10 -5.85
N HIS A 174 5.85 8.12 -7.10
CA HIS A 174 6.59 7.03 -7.74
C HIS A 174 7.92 7.53 -8.27
N GLU A 175 9.01 6.91 -7.82
CA GLU A 175 10.37 7.20 -8.26
C GLU A 175 11.24 5.93 -8.24
N GLU A 176 12.53 6.05 -8.56
CA GLU A 176 13.44 4.89 -8.56
C GLU A 176 13.61 4.24 -7.17
N PRO A 177 13.46 2.91 -7.11
CA PRO A 177 13.17 1.97 -8.20
C PRO A 177 11.70 2.00 -8.60
N HIS A 178 11.36 2.30 -9.86
CA HIS A 178 9.99 2.45 -10.34
C HIS A 178 9.13 1.18 -10.16
N SER A 179 9.76 0.02 -10.05
CA SER A 179 9.06 -1.24 -9.81
C SER A 179 9.92 -2.21 -9.00
N ILE A 180 9.31 -2.78 -7.97
CA ILE A 180 9.81 -3.92 -7.17
C ILE A 180 8.73 -5.00 -7.26
N PRO A 181 8.89 -6.02 -8.13
CA PRO A 181 7.85 -7.00 -8.42
C PRO A 181 7.42 -7.81 -7.21
N ASN A 182 6.14 -8.21 -7.18
CA ASN A 182 5.56 -9.10 -6.18
C ASN A 182 5.94 -10.59 -6.38
N TYR A 183 6.87 -10.88 -7.30
CA TYR A 183 7.37 -12.22 -7.64
C TYR A 183 8.88 -12.22 -7.81
N PHE A 184 9.48 -13.40 -7.84
CA PHE A 184 10.92 -13.56 -8.02
C PHE A 184 11.31 -13.41 -9.50
N ASP A 185 11.99 -12.30 -9.82
CA ASP A 185 12.68 -12.13 -11.10
C ASP A 185 14.18 -12.41 -10.93
N ARG A 186 14.66 -13.52 -11.50
CA ARG A 186 16.09 -13.91 -11.47
C ARG A 186 17.00 -12.90 -12.18
N HIS A 187 16.46 -12.13 -13.12
CA HIS A 187 17.22 -11.16 -13.92
C HIS A 187 17.34 -9.81 -13.24
N ASP A 188 16.50 -9.51 -12.26
CA ASP A 188 16.62 -8.28 -11.48
C ASP A 188 17.77 -8.38 -10.48
N GLN A 189 18.88 -7.74 -10.81
CA GLN A 189 20.12 -7.72 -10.02
C GLN A 189 20.31 -6.41 -9.26
N ARG A 190 19.32 -5.50 -9.28
CA ARG A 190 19.38 -4.23 -8.55
C ARG A 190 19.58 -4.49 -7.05
N ILE A 191 20.37 -3.64 -6.41
CA ILE A 191 20.74 -3.78 -4.99
C ILE A 191 20.20 -2.59 -4.22
N LEU A 192 19.58 -2.87 -3.08
CA LEU A 192 19.11 -1.87 -2.15
C LEU A 192 20.27 -1.12 -1.51
N LYS A 193 20.16 0.21 -1.43
CA LYS A 193 21.16 1.10 -0.85
C LYS A 193 20.71 1.63 0.51
N GLU A 194 21.66 1.86 1.42
CA GLU A 194 21.37 2.54 2.69
C GLU A 194 20.79 3.92 2.45
N GLY A 195 19.78 4.31 3.22
CA GLY A 195 19.05 5.56 3.06
C GLY A 195 18.02 5.58 1.95
N GLN A 196 17.96 4.57 1.09
CA GLN A 196 16.95 4.48 0.02
C GLN A 196 15.56 4.35 0.63
N VAL A 197 14.59 5.10 0.08
CA VAL A 197 13.20 5.10 0.51
C VAL A 197 12.35 4.35 -0.51
N ILE A 198 11.61 3.37 -0.06
CA ILE A 198 10.75 2.53 -0.89
C ILE A 198 9.41 2.25 -0.19
N THR A 199 8.39 1.90 -0.95
CA THR A 199 7.24 1.15 -0.45
C THR A 199 7.53 -0.35 -0.50
N ILE A 200 6.85 -1.13 0.30
CA ILE A 200 6.65 -2.57 0.10
C ILE A 200 5.16 -2.84 0.26
N GLU A 201 4.53 -3.34 -0.82
CA GLU A 201 3.09 -3.53 -0.95
C GLU A 201 2.74 -4.83 -1.67
N PRO A 202 2.84 -5.98 -1.01
CA PRO A 202 2.41 -7.23 -1.62
C PRO A 202 0.92 -7.23 -1.94
N PHE A 203 0.58 -7.60 -3.17
CA PHE A 203 -0.77 -7.92 -3.61
C PHE A 203 -0.92 -9.44 -3.77
N LEU A 204 -1.66 -10.07 -2.87
CA LEU A 204 -2.03 -11.47 -2.98
C LEU A 204 -3.46 -11.60 -3.49
N SER A 205 -3.70 -12.60 -4.36
CA SER A 205 -5.02 -12.85 -4.95
C SER A 205 -5.45 -14.28 -4.76
N THR A 206 -6.77 -14.51 -4.77
CA THR A 206 -7.39 -15.84 -4.66
C THR A 206 -7.21 -16.70 -5.93
N GLY A 207 -6.82 -16.09 -7.08
CA GLY A 207 -6.63 -16.83 -8.32
C GLY A 207 -6.10 -15.99 -9.49
N ALA A 208 -6.44 -14.70 -9.58
CA ALA A 208 -5.96 -13.82 -10.64
C ALA A 208 -4.46 -13.51 -10.45
N GLN A 209 -3.70 -13.49 -11.53
CA GLN A 209 -2.28 -13.09 -11.54
C GLN A 209 -2.04 -11.73 -12.19
N GLU A 210 -3.05 -11.18 -12.84
CA GLU A 210 -3.02 -9.88 -13.52
C GLU A 210 -4.35 -9.17 -13.29
N THR A 211 -4.33 -7.86 -13.40
CA THR A 211 -5.51 -7.01 -13.30
C THR A 211 -5.98 -6.57 -14.69
N GLN A 212 -7.18 -6.00 -14.73
CA GLN A 212 -7.74 -5.33 -15.89
C GLN A 212 -8.16 -3.93 -15.46
N THR A 213 -7.88 -2.94 -16.30
CA THR A 213 -8.34 -1.57 -16.04
C THR A 213 -9.81 -1.44 -16.43
N GLU A 214 -10.62 -0.93 -15.52
CA GLU A 214 -12.03 -0.65 -15.76
C GLU A 214 -12.23 0.54 -16.72
N SER A 215 -13.46 0.73 -17.19
CA SER A 215 -13.81 1.79 -18.15
C SER A 215 -13.62 3.20 -17.62
N ASP A 216 -13.44 3.37 -16.31
CA ASP A 216 -13.12 4.65 -15.66
C ASP A 216 -11.66 5.09 -15.87
N GLY A 217 -10.83 4.21 -16.44
CA GLY A 217 -9.43 4.46 -16.74
C GLY A 217 -8.48 4.34 -15.52
N TRP A 218 -8.99 4.00 -14.32
CA TRP A 218 -8.22 3.95 -13.07
C TRP A 218 -8.34 2.63 -12.34
N THR A 219 -9.58 2.22 -12.05
CA THR A 219 -9.85 1.06 -11.21
C THR A 219 -9.26 -0.22 -11.83
N LEU A 220 -8.43 -0.91 -11.06
CA LEU A 220 -7.83 -2.18 -11.45
C LEU A 220 -8.60 -3.32 -10.80
N THR A 221 -9.14 -4.23 -11.61
CA THR A 221 -9.95 -5.37 -11.15
C THR A 221 -9.28 -6.71 -11.43
N THR A 222 -9.47 -7.66 -10.52
CA THR A 222 -9.04 -9.07 -10.68
C THR A 222 -10.05 -9.93 -11.44
N GLY A 223 -11.18 -9.32 -11.85
CA GLY A 223 -12.28 -10.01 -12.50
C GLY A 223 -13.14 -10.83 -11.52
N LYS A 224 -14.34 -11.17 -12.00
CA LYS A 224 -15.41 -11.75 -11.18
C LYS A 224 -14.98 -12.98 -10.38
N GLY A 225 -15.25 -12.92 -9.07
CA GLY A 225 -15.00 -14.01 -8.12
C GLY A 225 -13.54 -14.15 -7.68
N ASN A 226 -12.65 -13.27 -8.13
CA ASN A 226 -11.30 -13.17 -7.61
C ASN A 226 -11.21 -11.97 -6.66
N PHE A 227 -10.60 -12.19 -5.50
CA PHE A 227 -10.36 -11.17 -4.50
C PHE A 227 -8.87 -10.98 -4.32
N SER A 228 -8.47 -9.76 -3.98
CA SER A 228 -7.10 -9.47 -3.60
C SER A 228 -7.02 -8.81 -2.23
N ALA A 229 -5.83 -8.86 -1.64
CA ALA A 229 -5.50 -8.09 -0.46
C ALA A 229 -4.12 -7.46 -0.63
N GLN A 230 -4.01 -6.20 -0.20
CA GLN A 230 -2.78 -5.43 -0.15
C GLN A 230 -2.58 -4.91 1.28
N TYR A 231 -1.33 -4.88 1.73
CA TYR A 231 -0.87 -4.13 2.90
C TYR A 231 0.46 -3.49 2.58
N GLU A 232 0.64 -2.26 3.01
CA GLU A 232 1.75 -1.44 2.57
C GLU A 232 2.38 -0.63 3.69
N HIS A 233 3.69 -0.42 3.54
CA HIS A 233 4.45 0.55 4.32
C HIS A 233 5.51 1.25 3.47
N THR A 234 5.64 2.57 3.67
CA THR A 234 6.85 3.32 3.31
C THR A 234 7.94 3.05 4.34
N MET A 235 9.16 2.82 3.86
CA MET A 235 10.30 2.53 4.73
C MET A 235 11.63 3.06 4.17
N VAL A 236 12.57 3.29 5.08
CA VAL A 236 13.97 3.62 4.76
C VAL A 236 14.85 2.39 4.94
N ILE A 237 15.63 2.06 3.92
CA ILE A 237 16.58 0.95 3.94
C ILE A 237 17.76 1.29 4.86
N THR A 238 18.13 0.37 5.72
CA THR A 238 19.29 0.47 6.61
C THR A 238 20.21 -0.75 6.46
N LYS A 239 21.35 -0.75 7.15
CA LYS A 239 22.21 -1.94 7.26
C LYS A 239 21.56 -3.09 8.03
N GLY A 240 20.60 -2.77 8.90
CA GLY A 240 19.84 -3.73 9.69
C GLY A 240 18.39 -3.87 9.25
N LYS A 241 17.45 -3.77 10.20
CA LYS A 241 16.01 -3.72 9.92
C LYS A 241 15.65 -2.37 9.31
N PRO A 242 14.79 -2.32 8.28
CA PRO A 242 14.34 -1.05 7.72
C PRO A 242 13.61 -0.20 8.77
N LEU A 243 13.69 1.12 8.63
CA LEU A 243 12.91 2.06 9.42
C LEU A 243 11.55 2.24 8.76
N ILE A 244 10.48 1.84 9.42
CA ILE A 244 9.12 2.00 8.92
C ILE A 244 8.67 3.44 9.20
N MET A 245 8.28 4.18 8.15
CA MET A 245 7.80 5.55 8.28
C MET A 245 6.30 5.61 8.57
N THR A 246 5.53 4.69 8.03
CA THR A 246 4.07 4.59 8.12
C THR A 246 3.63 3.67 9.26
N ALA A 247 4.07 3.97 10.48
CA ALA A 247 3.65 3.28 11.70
C ALA A 247 3.55 4.28 12.85
N LEU A 248 2.69 4.00 13.83
CA LEU A 248 2.73 4.71 15.10
C LEU A 248 4.07 4.36 15.78
N GLN A 249 4.99 5.28 15.76
CA GLN A 249 6.22 5.15 16.51
C GLN A 249 5.88 5.34 17.98
N THR A 250 5.84 4.26 18.74
CA THR A 250 6.09 4.36 20.18
C THR A 250 7.54 4.79 20.32
N TYR A 251 7.76 6.05 20.69
CA TYR A 251 9.08 6.52 21.11
C TYR A 251 9.45 5.72 22.35
N THR A 252 10.24 4.68 22.20
CA THR A 252 11.15 4.23 23.25
C THR A 252 12.32 5.22 23.18
N LEU A 253 12.26 6.22 24.08
CA LEU A 253 13.41 7.05 24.45
C LEU A 253 14.56 6.18 24.94
#